data_9aab82765e45c2024a8d21ebeb82c46b
#
_entry.id   9aab82765e45c2024a8d21ebeb82c46b
#
_cell.length_a   1.000
_cell.length_b   1.000
_cell.length_c   1.000
_cell.angle_alpha   90.00
_cell.angle_beta   90.00
_cell.angle_gamma   90.00
#
_symmetry.space_group_name_H-M   'P 1'
#
loop_
_entity.id
_entity.type
_entity.pdbx_description
1 polymer ?
#
loop_
_entity_poly.entity_id
_entity_poly.type
_entity_poly.pdbx_seq_one_letter_code
_entity_poly.pdbx_strand_id
1 'polypeptide(L)'
;ILVLKFQKSREEEERDSILRCYLANLDSVNNWDLVDSSAHYLLGSWLLEHPAEISLIDTLAASGQLWRERISIMTTFAFIKADRFEPTLRLAEKFLSHPHDLIHKAAGWMLREIGNRNQAIEIRFLEQFHTVMPRTMLRYAIEKFPEAERKHWLHQS
;
A
#
# COMPACT_ATOMS: atom_id res chain seq x y z
N ILE A 1 8.22 7.71 17.22
CA ILE A 1 7.61 8.65 18.19
C ILE A 1 6.31 9.22 17.62
N LEU A 2 6.27 9.76 16.37
CA LEU A 2 5.06 10.37 15.78
C LEU A 2 3.86 9.41 15.77
N VAL A 3 4.04 8.14 15.33
CA VAL A 3 2.98 7.13 15.33
C VAL A 3 2.36 6.94 16.71
N LEU A 4 3.19 6.82 17.76
CA LEU A 4 2.69 6.63 19.11
C LEU A 4 1.92 7.86 19.64
N LYS A 5 2.38 9.06 19.30
CA LYS A 5 1.65 10.29 19.66
C LYS A 5 0.32 10.35 18.93
N PHE A 6 0.30 10.10 17.60
CA PHE A 6 -0.91 10.10 16.80
C PHE A 6 -1.96 9.10 17.32
N GLN A 7 -1.54 7.88 17.65
CA GLN A 7 -2.44 6.85 18.16
C GLN A 7 -2.99 7.14 19.57
N LYS A 8 -2.25 7.89 20.38
CA LYS A 8 -2.67 8.26 21.75
C LYS A 8 -3.53 9.53 21.78
N SER A 9 -3.37 10.41 20.81
CA SER A 9 -4.11 11.65 20.75
C SER A 9 -5.58 11.39 20.43
N ARG A 10 -6.47 12.05 21.17
CA ARG A 10 -7.91 12.09 20.93
C ARG A 10 -8.37 13.40 20.30
N GLU A 11 -7.49 14.40 20.31
CA GLU A 11 -7.76 15.73 19.75
C GLU A 11 -7.40 15.73 18.26
N GLU A 12 -8.37 16.11 17.44
CA GLU A 12 -8.20 16.14 15.97
C GLU A 12 -7.12 17.14 15.57
N GLU A 13 -7.06 18.30 16.20
CA GLU A 13 -6.04 19.33 15.93
C GLU A 13 -4.61 18.83 16.20
N GLU A 14 -4.41 18.06 17.26
CA GLU A 14 -3.10 17.45 17.55
C GLU A 14 -2.74 16.40 16.51
N ARG A 15 -3.68 15.57 16.09
CA ARG A 15 -3.49 14.56 15.05
C ARG A 15 -3.18 15.20 13.70
N ASP A 16 -3.90 16.26 13.31
CA ASP A 16 -3.62 17.05 12.11
C ASP A 16 -2.20 17.64 12.16
N SER A 17 -1.82 18.25 13.29
CA SER A 17 -0.46 18.79 13.46
C SER A 17 0.62 17.74 13.31
N ILE A 18 0.43 16.53 13.86
CA ILE A 18 1.36 15.42 13.72
C ILE A 18 1.44 14.95 12.27
N LEU A 19 0.29 14.84 11.59
CA LEU A 19 0.25 14.45 10.16
C LEU A 19 0.94 15.50 9.29
N ARG A 20 0.69 16.79 9.49
CA ARG A 20 1.38 17.88 8.76
C ARG A 20 2.89 17.83 8.99
N CYS A 21 3.33 17.57 10.20
CA CYS A 21 4.75 17.35 10.49
C CYS A 21 5.31 16.17 9.71
N TYR A 22 4.60 15.05 9.65
CA TYR A 22 5.00 13.89 8.85
C TYR A 22 5.09 14.21 7.36
N LEU A 23 4.06 14.84 6.80
CA LEU A 23 4.00 15.21 5.37
C LEU A 23 5.07 16.22 4.98
N ALA A 24 5.39 17.17 5.86
CA ALA A 24 6.44 18.15 5.63
C ALA A 24 7.86 17.55 5.63
N ASN A 25 8.02 16.36 6.23
CA ASN A 25 9.32 15.69 6.38
C ASN A 25 9.41 14.36 5.60
N LEU A 26 8.60 14.15 4.56
CA LEU A 26 8.59 12.92 3.77
C LEU A 26 9.96 12.60 3.14
N ASP A 27 10.76 13.60 2.82
CA ASP A 27 12.10 13.40 2.28
C ASP A 27 13.06 12.72 3.29
N SER A 28 12.75 12.80 4.57
CA SER A 28 13.47 12.08 5.63
C SER A 28 12.93 10.65 5.85
N VAL A 29 11.78 10.31 5.28
CA VAL A 29 11.18 8.97 5.29
C VAL A 29 11.67 8.21 4.06
N ASN A 30 12.96 7.91 4.04
CA ASN A 30 13.71 7.50 2.85
C ASN A 30 14.28 6.07 2.92
N ASN A 31 13.62 5.19 3.65
CA ASN A 31 13.89 3.76 3.65
C ASN A 31 12.61 2.97 3.96
N TRP A 32 12.61 1.67 3.62
CA TRP A 32 11.44 0.81 3.76
C TRP A 32 10.97 0.67 5.22
N ASP A 33 11.87 0.62 6.19
CA ASP A 33 11.55 0.46 7.62
C ASP A 33 10.74 1.66 8.14
N LEU A 34 11.17 2.88 7.81
CA LEU A 34 10.44 4.10 8.17
C LEU A 34 9.09 4.18 7.48
N VAL A 35 9.01 3.85 6.19
CA VAL A 35 7.75 3.87 5.43
C VAL A 35 6.77 2.86 5.98
N ASP A 36 7.18 1.60 6.09
CA ASP A 36 6.29 0.49 6.44
C ASP A 36 5.81 0.58 7.90
N SER A 37 6.60 1.20 8.79
CA SER A 37 6.24 1.43 10.18
C SER A 37 5.43 2.73 10.44
N SER A 38 5.21 3.58 9.45
CA SER A 38 4.56 4.89 9.65
C SER A 38 3.37 5.15 8.73
N ALA A 39 3.46 4.85 7.44
CA ALA A 39 2.52 5.30 6.43
C ALA A 39 1.05 4.94 6.74
N HIS A 40 0.77 3.69 7.02
CA HIS A 40 -0.59 3.24 7.28
C HIS A 40 -1.12 3.69 8.66
N TYR A 41 -0.22 3.89 9.64
CA TYR A 41 -0.61 4.36 10.97
C TYR A 41 -0.93 5.86 11.00
N LEU A 42 -0.19 6.67 10.25
CA LEU A 42 -0.38 8.12 10.20
C LEU A 42 -1.36 8.49 9.08
N LEU A 43 -0.89 8.44 7.84
CA LEU A 43 -1.67 8.86 6.68
C LEU A 43 -2.87 7.96 6.44
N GLY A 44 -2.70 6.63 6.54
CA GLY A 44 -3.80 5.69 6.31
C GLY A 44 -4.93 5.85 7.31
N SER A 45 -4.63 5.97 8.60
CA SER A 45 -5.66 6.18 9.63
C SER A 45 -6.35 7.53 9.46
N TRP A 46 -5.60 8.58 9.14
CA TRP A 46 -6.16 9.90 8.87
C TRP A 46 -7.14 9.89 7.71
N LEU A 47 -6.74 9.33 6.57
CA LEU A 47 -7.56 9.31 5.37
C LEU A 47 -8.81 8.44 5.48
N LEU A 48 -8.84 7.45 6.37
CA LEU A 48 -10.06 6.70 6.68
C LEU A 48 -11.12 7.59 7.34
N GLU A 49 -10.69 8.53 8.16
CA GLU A 49 -11.55 9.49 8.87
C GLU A 49 -11.84 10.72 8.00
N HIS A 50 -10.95 11.07 7.06
CA HIS A 50 -11.04 12.23 6.18
C HIS A 50 -11.07 11.82 4.68
N PRO A 51 -12.14 11.17 4.22
CA PRO A 51 -12.21 10.61 2.86
C PRO A 51 -12.14 11.68 1.75
N ALA A 52 -12.43 12.94 2.05
CA ALA A 52 -12.27 14.05 1.09
C ALA A 52 -10.81 14.29 0.68
N GLU A 53 -9.84 13.87 1.52
CA GLU A 53 -8.40 14.05 1.27
C GLU A 53 -7.75 12.82 0.60
N ILE A 54 -8.52 11.82 0.19
CA ILE A 54 -7.99 10.55 -0.34
C ILE A 54 -7.11 10.74 -1.59
N SER A 55 -7.32 11.81 -2.36
CA SER A 55 -6.50 12.16 -3.53
C SER A 55 -5.02 12.38 -3.20
N LEU A 56 -4.67 12.57 -1.92
CA LEU A 56 -3.27 12.66 -1.49
C LEU A 56 -2.50 11.36 -1.79
N ILE A 57 -3.15 10.21 -1.71
CA ILE A 57 -2.54 8.93 -2.10
C ILE A 57 -2.11 8.96 -3.57
N ASP A 58 -2.96 9.50 -4.45
CA ASP A 58 -2.68 9.57 -5.88
C ASP A 58 -1.56 10.58 -6.19
N THR A 59 -1.54 11.69 -5.47
CA THR A 59 -0.47 12.69 -5.56
C THR A 59 0.88 12.08 -5.19
N LEU A 60 0.94 11.31 -4.10
CA LEU A 60 2.15 10.62 -3.69
C LEU A 60 2.55 9.54 -4.72
N ALA A 61 1.59 8.78 -5.23
CA ALA A 61 1.81 7.75 -6.24
C ALA A 61 2.25 8.27 -7.61
N ALA A 62 2.07 9.55 -7.88
CA ALA A 62 2.48 10.23 -9.11
C ALA A 62 3.72 11.12 -8.93
N SER A 63 4.37 11.07 -7.78
CA SER A 63 5.44 12.01 -7.42
C SER A 63 6.75 11.79 -8.19
N GLY A 64 6.98 10.63 -8.79
CA GLY A 64 8.26 10.23 -9.38
C GLY A 64 9.37 10.01 -8.34
N GLN A 65 9.02 9.92 -7.06
CA GLN A 65 9.96 9.72 -5.95
C GLN A 65 9.67 8.39 -5.26
N LEU A 66 10.61 7.47 -5.33
CA LEU A 66 10.49 6.09 -4.86
C LEU A 66 9.82 5.95 -3.49
N TRP A 67 10.26 6.73 -2.51
CA TRP A 67 9.75 6.59 -1.14
C TRP A 67 8.36 7.18 -0.96
N ARG A 68 8.02 8.27 -1.65
CA ARG A 68 6.66 8.83 -1.67
C ARG A 68 5.68 7.87 -2.36
N GLU A 69 6.10 7.25 -3.47
CA GLU A 69 5.31 6.22 -4.16
C GLU A 69 5.13 4.98 -3.27
N ARG A 70 6.18 4.56 -2.53
CA ARG A 70 6.04 3.48 -1.55
C ARG A 70 5.12 3.87 -0.39
N ILE A 71 5.20 5.11 0.11
CA ILE A 71 4.26 5.62 1.12
C ILE A 71 2.82 5.52 0.62
N SER A 72 2.54 5.87 -0.64
CA SER A 72 1.18 5.81 -1.18
C SER A 72 0.57 4.41 -1.09
N ILE A 73 1.29 3.39 -1.55
CA ILE A 73 0.78 2.01 -1.52
C ILE A 73 0.72 1.45 -0.09
N MET A 74 1.73 1.73 0.75
CA MET A 74 1.73 1.29 2.15
C MET A 74 0.63 1.94 3.00
N THR A 75 0.25 3.17 2.67
CA THR A 75 -0.91 3.86 3.28
C THR A 75 -2.19 3.05 3.14
N THR A 76 -2.36 2.36 2.01
CA THR A 76 -3.58 1.58 1.73
C THR A 76 -3.77 0.38 2.65
N PHE A 77 -2.77 -0.02 3.42
CA PHE A 77 -2.92 -1.11 4.40
C PHE A 77 -3.97 -0.78 5.47
N ALA A 78 -4.13 0.49 5.84
CA ALA A 78 -5.21 0.92 6.74
C ALA A 78 -6.60 0.67 6.10
N PHE A 79 -6.74 0.94 4.81
CA PHE A 79 -7.98 0.68 4.06
C PHE A 79 -8.27 -0.82 3.93
N ILE A 80 -7.24 -1.64 3.66
CA ILE A 80 -7.39 -3.10 3.64
C ILE A 80 -7.94 -3.61 4.98
N LYS A 81 -7.40 -3.12 6.11
CA LYS A 81 -7.88 -3.48 7.45
C LYS A 81 -9.33 -3.07 7.70
N ALA A 82 -9.83 -2.07 7.00
CA ALA A 82 -11.22 -1.60 7.04
C ALA A 82 -12.10 -2.21 5.94
N ASP A 83 -11.64 -3.28 5.27
CA ASP A 83 -12.30 -3.97 4.14
C ASP A 83 -12.61 -3.05 2.94
N ARG A 84 -11.81 -2.01 2.75
CA ARG A 84 -11.90 -1.05 1.64
C ARG A 84 -10.73 -1.26 0.69
N PHE A 85 -10.90 -2.11 -0.33
CA PHE A 85 -9.81 -2.63 -1.16
C PHE A 85 -9.52 -1.78 -2.41
N GLU A 86 -10.47 -0.95 -2.84
CA GLU A 86 -10.37 -0.19 -4.09
C GLU A 86 -9.09 0.67 -4.18
N PRO A 87 -8.69 1.45 -3.17
CA PRO A 87 -7.47 2.26 -3.28
C PRO A 87 -6.21 1.43 -3.53
N THR A 88 -6.13 0.25 -2.91
CA THR A 88 -5.01 -0.68 -3.09
C THR A 88 -4.98 -1.25 -4.50
N LEU A 89 -6.12 -1.74 -4.99
CA LEU A 89 -6.22 -2.37 -6.31
C LEU A 89 -5.84 -1.37 -7.42
N ARG A 90 -6.34 -0.14 -7.32
CA ARG A 90 -6.03 0.94 -8.27
C ARG A 90 -4.55 1.31 -8.27
N LEU A 91 -3.91 1.40 -7.10
CA LEU A 91 -2.48 1.66 -7.04
C LEU A 91 -1.64 0.46 -7.48
N ALA A 92 -2.05 -0.77 -7.16
CA ALA A 92 -1.37 -1.96 -7.64
C ALA A 92 -1.38 -2.03 -9.18
N GLU A 93 -2.51 -1.73 -9.82
CA GLU A 93 -2.63 -1.61 -11.27
C GLU A 93 -1.71 -0.52 -11.83
N LYS A 94 -1.72 0.69 -11.24
CA LYS A 94 -0.82 1.78 -11.62
C LYS A 94 0.65 1.36 -11.58
N PHE A 95 1.06 0.58 -10.59
CA PHE A 95 2.44 0.18 -10.38
C PHE A 95 2.87 -1.10 -11.15
N LEU A 96 2.02 -1.67 -12.01
CA LEU A 96 2.41 -2.77 -12.89
C LEU A 96 3.60 -2.42 -13.79
N SER A 97 3.64 -1.19 -14.29
CA SER A 97 4.71 -0.68 -15.15
C SER A 97 5.83 0.06 -14.41
N HIS A 98 5.81 0.08 -13.09
CA HIS A 98 6.81 0.80 -12.30
C HIS A 98 8.20 0.14 -12.44
N PRO A 99 9.31 0.89 -12.60
CA PRO A 99 10.62 0.30 -12.85
C PRO A 99 11.31 -0.29 -11.60
N HIS A 100 10.85 0.04 -10.39
CA HIS A 100 11.59 -0.26 -9.16
C HIS A 100 11.00 -1.43 -8.37
N ASP A 101 11.85 -2.43 -8.07
CA ASP A 101 11.50 -3.66 -7.38
C ASP A 101 10.90 -3.46 -5.96
N LEU A 102 11.32 -2.41 -5.24
CA LEU A 102 10.76 -2.08 -3.92
C LEU A 102 9.26 -1.68 -3.98
N ILE A 103 8.81 -1.12 -5.10
CA ILE A 103 7.39 -0.83 -5.33
C ILE A 103 6.64 -2.13 -5.65
N HIS A 104 7.21 -2.99 -6.48
CA HIS A 104 6.63 -4.31 -6.78
C HIS A 104 6.45 -5.15 -5.51
N LYS A 105 7.43 -5.15 -4.61
CA LYS A 105 7.33 -5.83 -3.31
C LYS A 105 6.19 -5.28 -2.45
N ALA A 106 6.09 -3.95 -2.35
CA ALA A 106 5.05 -3.31 -1.56
C ALA A 106 3.65 -3.59 -2.15
N ALA A 107 3.48 -3.42 -3.46
CA ALA A 107 2.20 -3.67 -4.12
C ALA A 107 1.79 -5.16 -4.03
N GLY A 108 2.71 -6.09 -4.25
CA GLY A 108 2.46 -7.51 -4.08
C GLY A 108 2.11 -7.87 -2.63
N TRP A 109 2.79 -7.28 -1.66
CA TRP A 109 2.43 -7.46 -0.24
C TRP A 109 1.01 -6.95 0.05
N MET A 110 0.63 -5.78 -0.43
CA MET A 110 -0.72 -5.25 -0.21
C MET A 110 -1.80 -6.09 -0.90
N LEU A 111 -1.54 -6.66 -2.09
CA LEU A 111 -2.44 -7.62 -2.72
C LEU A 111 -2.61 -8.88 -1.86
N ARG A 112 -1.53 -9.43 -1.33
CA ARG A 112 -1.58 -10.56 -0.37
C ARG A 112 -2.39 -10.22 0.88
N GLU A 113 -2.29 -9.00 1.40
CA GLU A 113 -3.07 -8.57 2.56
C GLU A 113 -4.57 -8.46 2.22
N ILE A 114 -4.93 -8.10 0.98
CA ILE A 114 -6.30 -8.23 0.48
C ILE A 114 -6.71 -9.70 0.49
N GLY A 115 -5.88 -10.60 -0.04
CA GLY A 115 -6.16 -12.03 -0.10
C GLY A 115 -6.37 -12.67 1.29
N ASN A 116 -5.62 -12.24 2.28
CA ASN A 116 -5.78 -12.67 3.68
C ASN A 116 -7.17 -12.30 4.25
N ARG A 117 -7.85 -11.30 3.70
CA ARG A 117 -9.18 -10.86 4.12
C ARG A 117 -10.28 -11.30 3.16
N ASN A 118 -10.01 -11.26 1.87
CA ASN A 118 -10.94 -11.65 0.81
C ASN A 118 -10.17 -12.18 -0.41
N GLN A 119 -9.91 -13.49 -0.40
CA GLN A 119 -9.15 -14.15 -1.45
C GLN A 119 -9.80 -14.01 -2.84
N ALA A 120 -11.14 -13.96 -2.92
CA ALA A 120 -11.83 -13.83 -4.20
C ALA A 120 -11.52 -12.49 -4.90
N ILE A 121 -11.24 -11.42 -4.14
CA ILE A 121 -10.84 -10.13 -4.72
C ILE A 121 -9.42 -10.19 -5.24
N GLU A 122 -8.50 -10.80 -4.51
CA GLU A 122 -7.13 -11.01 -4.96
C GLU A 122 -7.09 -11.87 -6.23
N ILE A 123 -7.82 -12.99 -6.26
CA ILE A 123 -7.89 -13.87 -7.43
C ILE A 123 -8.38 -13.09 -8.66
N ARG A 124 -9.42 -12.28 -8.54
CA ARG A 124 -9.91 -11.45 -9.67
C ARG A 124 -8.85 -10.50 -10.20
N PHE A 125 -8.06 -9.90 -9.31
CA PHE A 125 -6.93 -9.06 -9.74
C PHE A 125 -5.87 -9.88 -10.47
N LEU A 126 -5.52 -11.05 -9.95
CA LEU A 126 -4.56 -11.95 -10.60
C LEU A 126 -5.06 -12.44 -11.96
N GLU A 127 -6.32 -12.85 -12.10
CA GLU A 127 -6.92 -13.25 -13.38
C GLU A 127 -6.80 -12.16 -14.44
N GLN A 128 -6.94 -10.91 -14.04
CA GLN A 128 -6.88 -9.77 -14.96
C GLN A 128 -5.44 -9.38 -15.32
N PHE A 129 -4.50 -9.47 -14.40
CA PHE A 129 -3.20 -8.81 -14.55
C PHE A 129 -1.97 -9.73 -14.47
N HIS A 130 -2.08 -11.01 -14.04
CA HIS A 130 -0.91 -11.86 -13.77
C HIS A 130 0.10 -11.94 -14.92
N THR A 131 -0.37 -11.91 -16.19
CA THR A 131 0.49 -11.98 -17.37
C THR A 131 1.35 -10.73 -17.59
N VAL A 132 0.95 -9.59 -17.05
CA VAL A 132 1.68 -8.31 -17.17
C VAL A 132 2.29 -7.87 -15.82
N MET A 133 2.00 -8.60 -14.76
CA MET A 133 2.58 -8.29 -13.44
C MET A 133 4.10 -8.53 -13.43
N PRO A 134 4.88 -7.59 -12.87
CA PRO A 134 6.28 -7.84 -12.54
C PRO A 134 6.42 -9.10 -11.68
N ARG A 135 7.39 -9.95 -12.01
CA ARG A 135 7.59 -11.24 -11.35
C ARG A 135 7.70 -11.14 -9.82
N THR A 136 8.35 -10.10 -9.35
CA THR A 136 8.46 -9.83 -7.91
C THR A 136 7.08 -9.52 -7.30
N MET A 137 6.27 -8.67 -7.94
CA MET A 137 4.92 -8.34 -7.46
C MET A 137 4.05 -9.59 -7.37
N LEU A 138 4.03 -10.42 -8.42
CA LEU A 138 3.27 -11.66 -8.45
C LEU A 138 3.71 -12.62 -7.32
N ARG A 139 5.02 -12.83 -7.14
CA ARG A 139 5.52 -13.72 -6.08
C ARG A 139 5.11 -13.28 -4.68
N TYR A 140 5.10 -11.98 -4.41
CA TYR A 140 4.68 -11.43 -3.13
C TYR A 140 3.17 -11.58 -2.92
N ALA A 141 2.37 -11.33 -3.96
CA ALA A 141 0.92 -11.49 -3.91
C ALA A 141 0.54 -12.92 -3.53
N ILE A 142 1.04 -13.91 -4.29
CA ILE A 142 0.63 -15.32 -4.13
C ILE A 142 1.37 -16.08 -3.02
N GLU A 143 2.16 -15.41 -2.17
CA GLU A 143 3.01 -16.07 -1.16
C GLU A 143 2.22 -17.02 -0.23
N LYS A 144 0.96 -16.71 0.07
CA LYS A 144 0.11 -17.50 0.95
C LYS A 144 -0.73 -18.56 0.24
N PHE A 145 -0.68 -18.62 -1.10
CA PHE A 145 -1.37 -19.66 -1.85
C PHE A 145 -0.70 -21.02 -1.68
N PRO A 146 -1.45 -22.14 -1.78
CA PRO A 146 -0.90 -23.48 -1.85
C PRO A 146 0.12 -23.61 -2.98
N GLU A 147 1.12 -24.47 -2.81
CA GLU A 147 2.23 -24.62 -3.78
C GLU A 147 1.75 -24.91 -5.21
N ALA A 148 0.73 -25.74 -5.38
CA ALA A 148 0.18 -26.07 -6.68
C ALA A 148 -0.41 -24.85 -7.39
N GLU A 149 -1.15 -24.00 -6.65
CA GLU A 149 -1.74 -22.77 -7.17
C GLU A 149 -0.65 -21.74 -7.49
N ARG A 150 0.36 -21.60 -6.62
CA ARG A 150 1.51 -20.72 -6.87
C ARG A 150 2.24 -21.10 -8.16
N LYS A 151 2.46 -22.41 -8.41
CA LYS A 151 3.06 -22.88 -9.66
C LYS A 151 2.19 -22.55 -10.86
N HIS A 152 0.87 -22.72 -10.74
CA HIS A 152 -0.07 -22.36 -11.80
C HIS A 152 0.07 -20.89 -12.21
N TRP A 153 -0.02 -19.95 -11.27
CA TRP A 153 0.14 -18.52 -11.54
C TRP A 153 1.50 -18.16 -12.12
N LEU A 154 2.57 -18.81 -11.64
CA LEU A 154 3.93 -18.53 -12.08
C LEU A 154 4.27 -19.11 -13.46
N HIS A 155 3.55 -20.12 -13.97
CA HIS A 155 3.78 -20.70 -15.27
C HIS A 155 2.99 -20.02 -16.39
N GLN A 156 1.94 -19.30 -16.07
CA GLN A 156 1.11 -18.56 -17.02
C GLN A 156 1.57 -17.12 -17.27
N SER A 157 2.58 -16.66 -16.55
CA SER A 157 3.10 -15.28 -16.58
C SER A 157 4.38 -15.15 -17.40
#